data_5119bfd6ec2abc6c0d5df31b3b6815ec
#
_entry.id   5119bfd6ec2abc6c0d5df31b3b6815ec
#
_cell.length_a   1.000
_cell.length_b   1.000
_cell.length_c   1.000
_cell.angle_alpha   90.00
_cell.angle_beta   90.00
_cell.angle_gamma   90.00
#
_symmetry.space_group_name_H-M   'P 1'
#
loop_
_entity.id
_entity.type
_entity.pdbx_description
1 polymer ?
#
loop_
_entity_poly.entity_id
_entity_poly.type
_entity_poly.pdbx_seq_one_letter_code
_entity_poly.pdbx_strand_id
1 'polypeptide(L)'
;MLHPYRLLLGVPHAPALMAASLLGRLHTPAVALVLTFLIVDWTGSYTTGGLVAGVLTVGQGIAGPLRGRAADRSSAPRLLLVTGVLWAVGMLVVVLLATRLDPALWWVVLPVALLTGLSHPPVTQVGRAIWPRLSGGAAREAAFAVEATLQELLFIIAPMAAAFLVAFWGSAPAALVLAGCSVVGPALFAAALLRAGLRAPLAGAGPVAGSAALFRVPGFAPMMLFAVLVVGGLITVDLVLVGWARERGTPELAGLLAGVWALGSLLGGLLVGGLRGPSRLGRRAALAAAGLVAIAPVLPPVADPASPWLVAAVLLVGGTAIAPTLAAVNGRLAGLVPQARHNEAFGWYASATMLGGAVASPLAGWALDGAGPAAAAALGGGLAVLGAVCVLHRALRGEPDATREAVLP
;
A
#
# COMPACT_ATOMS: atom_id res chain seq x y z
N MET A 1 8.29 24.05 17.23
CA MET A 1 7.78 22.91 16.43
C MET A 1 7.22 23.31 15.05
N LEU A 2 6.60 24.50 14.87
CA LEU A 2 5.98 24.89 13.58
C LEU A 2 6.94 25.56 12.56
N HIS A 3 8.18 25.85 12.93
CA HIS A 3 9.14 26.54 12.07
C HIS A 3 9.44 25.82 10.73
N PRO A 4 9.71 24.50 10.67
CA PRO A 4 9.94 23.79 9.42
C PRO A 4 8.74 23.82 8.47
N TYR A 5 7.52 23.76 9.01
CA TYR A 5 6.29 23.84 8.22
C TYR A 5 6.06 25.24 7.63
N ARG A 6 6.42 26.30 8.37
CA ARG A 6 6.41 27.67 7.83
C ARG A 6 7.41 27.85 6.69
N LEU A 7 8.61 27.27 6.84
CA LEU A 7 9.61 27.27 5.75
C LEU A 7 9.09 26.54 4.52
N LEU A 8 8.40 25.41 4.69
CA LEU A 8 7.78 24.67 3.60
C LEU A 8 6.69 25.47 2.89
N LEU A 9 5.84 26.17 3.64
CA LEU A 9 4.82 27.06 3.04
C LEU A 9 5.42 28.24 2.27
N GLY A 10 6.66 28.63 2.60
CA GLY A 10 7.42 29.63 1.86
C GLY A 10 8.03 29.12 0.53
N VAL A 11 8.06 27.80 0.31
CA VAL A 11 8.52 27.22 -0.96
C VAL A 11 7.49 27.48 -2.06
N PRO A 12 7.87 28.12 -3.18
CA PRO A 12 6.93 28.41 -4.27
C PRO A 12 6.22 27.13 -4.76
N HIS A 13 4.91 27.23 -4.92
CA HIS A 13 4.05 26.14 -5.40
C HIS A 13 3.95 24.89 -4.50
N ALA A 14 4.61 24.80 -3.33
CA ALA A 14 4.60 23.61 -2.48
C ALA A 14 3.20 23.17 -2.06
N PRO A 15 2.28 24.05 -1.59
CA PRO A 15 0.94 23.62 -1.23
C PRO A 15 0.15 23.05 -2.43
N ALA A 16 0.26 23.67 -3.60
CA ALA A 16 -0.41 23.22 -4.82
C ALA A 16 0.13 21.86 -5.31
N LEU A 17 1.45 21.67 -5.25
CA LEU A 17 2.10 20.40 -5.59
C LEU A 17 1.69 19.29 -4.62
N MET A 18 1.63 19.57 -3.32
CA MET A 18 1.17 18.60 -2.31
C MET A 18 -0.28 18.21 -2.52
N ALA A 19 -1.18 19.18 -2.65
CA ALA A 19 -2.60 18.92 -2.86
C ALA A 19 -2.84 18.13 -4.16
N ALA A 20 -2.21 18.54 -5.26
CA ALA A 20 -2.34 17.87 -6.55
C ALA A 20 -1.75 16.44 -6.53
N SER A 21 -0.61 16.24 -5.85
CA SER A 21 -0.02 14.91 -5.64
C SER A 21 -0.94 14.01 -4.82
N LEU A 22 -1.59 14.54 -3.78
CA LEU A 22 -2.55 13.80 -2.97
C LEU A 22 -3.76 13.35 -3.81
N LEU A 23 -4.36 14.27 -4.57
CA LEU A 23 -5.46 13.96 -5.48
C LEU A 23 -5.06 12.92 -6.54
N GLY A 24 -3.82 12.99 -7.03
CA GLY A 24 -3.29 12.02 -7.98
C GLY A 24 -3.19 10.59 -7.44
N ARG A 25 -3.16 10.41 -6.13
CA ARG A 25 -3.05 9.11 -5.46
C ARG A 25 -4.40 8.59 -4.95
N LEU A 26 -5.48 9.36 -5.04
CA LEU A 26 -6.77 9.04 -4.40
C LEU A 26 -7.32 7.66 -4.79
N HIS A 27 -7.15 7.24 -6.06
CA HIS A 27 -7.63 5.95 -6.55
C HIS A 27 -6.82 4.75 -6.03
N THR A 28 -5.57 4.96 -5.59
CA THR A 28 -4.63 3.88 -5.27
C THR A 28 -5.05 3.00 -4.08
N PRO A 29 -5.41 3.55 -2.89
CA PRO A 29 -5.81 2.72 -1.75
C PRO A 29 -7.21 2.11 -1.91
N ALA A 30 -8.03 2.66 -2.80
CA ALA A 30 -9.42 2.23 -3.00
C ALA A 30 -9.59 1.12 -4.05
N VAL A 31 -8.60 0.98 -4.98
CA VAL A 31 -8.78 0.13 -6.16
C VAL A 31 -8.96 -1.35 -5.83
N ALA A 32 -8.22 -1.88 -4.86
CA ALA A 32 -8.32 -3.29 -4.48
C ALA A 32 -9.73 -3.62 -3.97
N LEU A 33 -10.29 -2.77 -3.12
CA LEU A 33 -11.63 -2.91 -2.56
C LEU A 33 -12.69 -2.87 -3.67
N VAL A 34 -12.69 -1.83 -4.51
CA VAL A 34 -13.69 -1.67 -5.58
C VAL A 34 -13.59 -2.78 -6.61
N LEU A 35 -12.36 -3.17 -6.99
CA LEU A 35 -12.14 -4.26 -7.94
C LEU A 35 -12.64 -5.60 -7.40
N THR A 36 -12.41 -5.86 -6.11
CA THR A 36 -12.93 -7.05 -5.46
C THR A 36 -14.46 -7.08 -5.52
N PHE A 37 -15.15 -6.00 -5.13
CA PHE A 37 -16.61 -5.94 -5.24
C PHE A 37 -17.08 -6.16 -6.68
N LEU A 38 -16.45 -5.50 -7.66
CA LEU A 38 -16.83 -5.61 -9.07
C LEU A 38 -16.73 -7.06 -9.59
N ILE A 39 -15.62 -7.74 -9.29
CA ILE A 39 -15.40 -9.10 -9.78
C ILE A 39 -16.27 -10.10 -9.02
N VAL A 40 -16.47 -9.91 -7.72
CA VAL A 40 -17.37 -10.77 -6.93
C VAL A 40 -18.84 -10.56 -7.33
N ASP A 41 -19.27 -9.33 -7.64
CA ASP A 41 -20.61 -9.06 -8.18
C ASP A 41 -20.85 -9.81 -9.49
N TRP A 42 -19.81 -9.91 -10.32
CA TRP A 42 -19.89 -10.59 -11.62
C TRP A 42 -19.79 -12.11 -11.51
N THR A 43 -18.83 -12.63 -10.73
CA THR A 43 -18.46 -14.07 -10.73
C THR A 43 -19.02 -14.87 -9.55
N GLY A 44 -19.45 -14.18 -8.49
CA GLY A 44 -19.85 -14.80 -7.21
C GLY A 44 -18.70 -15.34 -6.38
N SER A 45 -17.41 -15.15 -6.81
CA SER A 45 -16.25 -15.79 -6.18
C SER A 45 -15.21 -14.75 -5.70
N TYR A 46 -14.84 -14.83 -4.44
CA TYR A 46 -13.76 -14.03 -3.85
C TYR A 46 -12.39 -14.51 -4.32
N THR A 47 -12.24 -15.79 -4.68
CA THR A 47 -11.01 -16.31 -5.30
C THR A 47 -10.68 -15.57 -6.59
N THR A 48 -11.68 -15.43 -7.47
CA THR A 48 -11.50 -14.67 -8.72
C THR A 48 -11.24 -13.19 -8.47
N GLY A 49 -11.95 -12.58 -7.49
CA GLY A 49 -11.71 -11.22 -7.05
C GLY A 49 -10.27 -11.01 -6.57
N GLY A 50 -9.79 -11.89 -5.71
CA GLY A 50 -8.41 -11.87 -5.21
C GLY A 50 -7.37 -12.08 -6.30
N LEU A 51 -7.61 -13.00 -7.27
CA LEU A 51 -6.72 -13.23 -8.42
C LEU A 51 -6.60 -12.00 -9.31
N VAL A 52 -7.70 -11.36 -9.66
CA VAL A 52 -7.71 -10.16 -10.50
C VAL A 52 -7.00 -8.99 -9.78
N ALA A 53 -7.29 -8.78 -8.49
CA ALA A 53 -6.61 -7.78 -7.68
C ALA A 53 -5.10 -8.08 -7.54
N GLY A 54 -4.72 -9.35 -7.34
CA GLY A 54 -3.35 -9.79 -7.27
C GLY A 54 -2.57 -9.54 -8.58
N VAL A 55 -3.16 -9.87 -9.74
CA VAL A 55 -2.57 -9.64 -11.06
C VAL A 55 -2.39 -8.14 -11.33
N LEU A 56 -3.37 -7.30 -10.98
CA LEU A 56 -3.24 -5.85 -11.07
C LEU A 56 -2.06 -5.35 -10.21
N THR A 57 -1.92 -5.87 -8.99
CA THR A 57 -0.84 -5.53 -8.05
C THR A 57 0.54 -5.97 -8.59
N VAL A 58 0.64 -7.16 -9.22
CA VAL A 58 1.86 -7.59 -9.92
C VAL A 58 2.24 -6.60 -11.01
N GLY A 59 1.27 -6.17 -11.82
CA GLY A 59 1.48 -5.13 -12.84
C GLY A 59 2.03 -3.84 -12.25
N GLN A 60 1.49 -3.37 -11.14
CA GLN A 60 1.98 -2.19 -10.42
C GLN A 60 3.42 -2.37 -9.92
N GLY A 61 3.75 -3.54 -9.36
CA GLY A 61 5.08 -3.87 -8.87
C GLY A 61 6.14 -3.88 -9.96
N ILE A 62 5.84 -4.53 -11.11
CA ILE A 62 6.73 -4.56 -12.29
C ILE A 62 6.94 -3.15 -12.86
N ALA A 63 5.87 -2.37 -12.91
CA ALA A 63 5.91 -1.05 -13.51
C ALA A 63 6.66 -0.01 -12.65
N GLY A 64 6.77 -0.19 -11.34
CA GLY A 64 7.44 0.75 -10.46
C GLY A 64 8.86 1.13 -10.92
N PRO A 65 9.79 0.18 -11.07
CA PRO A 65 11.14 0.44 -11.56
C PRO A 65 11.17 0.97 -13.01
N LEU A 66 10.29 0.46 -13.88
CA LEU A 66 10.24 0.87 -15.29
C LEU A 66 9.82 2.34 -15.42
N ARG A 67 8.82 2.75 -14.64
CA ARG A 67 8.31 4.14 -14.64
C ARG A 67 9.22 5.11 -13.91
N GLY A 68 9.91 4.67 -12.86
CA GLY A 68 10.97 5.47 -12.26
C GLY A 68 12.02 5.85 -13.29
N ARG A 69 12.54 4.88 -14.05
CA ARG A 69 13.48 5.14 -15.17
C ARG A 69 12.88 6.00 -16.28
N ALA A 70 11.60 5.81 -16.61
CA ALA A 70 10.92 6.62 -17.58
C ALA A 70 10.75 8.08 -17.13
N ALA A 71 10.44 8.30 -15.84
CA ALA A 71 10.35 9.65 -15.25
C ALA A 71 11.71 10.35 -15.23
N ASP A 72 12.80 9.60 -15.04
CA ASP A 72 14.17 10.13 -15.08
C ASP A 72 14.61 10.55 -16.49
N ARG A 73 14.08 9.89 -17.53
CA ARG A 73 14.48 10.09 -18.93
C ARG A 73 13.50 10.91 -19.77
N SER A 74 12.28 11.11 -19.29
CA SER A 74 11.21 11.79 -20.02
C SER A 74 10.56 12.88 -19.17
N SER A 75 9.62 13.64 -19.78
CA SER A 75 8.83 14.64 -19.07
C SER A 75 7.89 13.97 -18.06
N ALA A 76 8.10 14.22 -16.77
CA ALA A 76 7.22 13.71 -15.71
C ALA A 76 5.75 14.10 -15.91
N PRO A 77 5.37 15.35 -16.29
CA PRO A 77 3.99 15.69 -16.61
C PRO A 77 3.37 14.83 -17.72
N ARG A 78 4.12 14.59 -18.81
CA ARG A 78 3.63 13.75 -19.92
C ARG A 78 3.45 12.29 -19.47
N LEU A 79 4.38 11.76 -18.70
CA LEU A 79 4.31 10.41 -18.17
C LEU A 79 3.07 10.21 -17.27
N LEU A 80 2.80 11.18 -16.38
CA LEU A 80 1.62 11.15 -15.51
C LEU A 80 0.31 11.12 -16.29
N LEU A 81 0.19 11.96 -17.34
CA LEU A 81 -1.00 12.02 -18.18
C LEU A 81 -1.20 10.72 -18.96
N VAL A 82 -0.16 10.23 -19.64
CA VAL A 82 -0.26 9.01 -20.46
C VAL A 82 -0.61 7.81 -19.59
N THR A 83 0.08 7.64 -18.46
CA THR A 83 -0.18 6.49 -17.58
C THR A 83 -1.54 6.58 -16.89
N GLY A 84 -2.00 7.79 -16.51
CA GLY A 84 -3.31 8.00 -15.94
C GLY A 84 -4.44 7.64 -16.91
N VAL A 85 -4.33 8.08 -18.17
CA VAL A 85 -5.30 7.73 -19.23
C VAL A 85 -5.28 6.23 -19.53
N LEU A 86 -4.09 5.61 -19.67
CA LEU A 86 -3.98 4.18 -19.93
C LEU A 86 -4.57 3.35 -18.77
N TRP A 87 -4.37 3.77 -17.52
CA TRP A 87 -4.97 3.12 -16.36
C TRP A 87 -6.49 3.24 -16.38
N ALA A 88 -7.02 4.43 -16.69
CA ALA A 88 -8.47 4.66 -16.80
C ALA A 88 -9.10 3.83 -17.91
N VAL A 89 -8.45 3.75 -19.09
CA VAL A 89 -8.90 2.89 -20.19
C VAL A 89 -8.89 1.43 -19.79
N GLY A 90 -7.83 0.95 -19.13
CA GLY A 90 -7.76 -0.41 -18.62
C GLY A 90 -8.89 -0.72 -17.63
N MET A 91 -9.17 0.19 -16.69
CA MET A 91 -10.29 0.03 -15.73
C MET A 91 -11.65 0.05 -16.44
N LEU A 92 -11.84 0.93 -17.42
CA LEU A 92 -13.05 0.94 -18.24
C LEU A 92 -13.25 -0.41 -18.96
N VAL A 93 -12.19 -0.97 -19.54
CA VAL A 93 -12.25 -2.30 -20.19
C VAL A 93 -12.59 -3.39 -19.16
N VAL A 94 -12.01 -3.37 -17.97
CA VAL A 94 -12.37 -4.31 -16.89
C VAL A 94 -13.87 -4.21 -16.56
N VAL A 95 -14.40 -3.00 -16.39
CA VAL A 95 -15.84 -2.79 -16.13
C VAL A 95 -16.70 -3.30 -17.29
N LEU A 96 -16.34 -2.99 -18.54
CA LEU A 96 -17.06 -3.47 -19.72
C LEU A 96 -17.08 -5.01 -19.80
N LEU A 97 -15.96 -5.65 -19.54
CA LEU A 97 -15.87 -7.12 -19.54
C LEU A 97 -16.74 -7.71 -18.41
N ALA A 98 -16.65 -7.18 -17.20
CA ALA A 98 -17.42 -7.65 -16.05
C ALA A 98 -18.94 -7.44 -16.20
N THR A 99 -19.38 -6.44 -17.02
CA THR A 99 -20.80 -6.15 -17.23
C THR A 99 -21.38 -6.77 -18.48
N ARG A 100 -20.56 -7.28 -19.41
CA ARG A 100 -21.02 -7.76 -20.72
C ARG A 100 -20.69 -9.22 -21.01
N LEU A 101 -19.68 -9.81 -20.35
CA LEU A 101 -19.28 -11.19 -20.59
C LEU A 101 -19.96 -12.16 -19.61
N ASP A 102 -20.04 -13.42 -20.03
CA ASP A 102 -20.41 -14.51 -19.16
C ASP A 102 -19.34 -14.67 -18.05
N PRO A 103 -19.75 -14.90 -16.78
CA PRO A 103 -18.82 -15.14 -15.68
C PRO A 103 -17.80 -16.26 -15.92
N ALA A 104 -18.11 -17.27 -16.73
CA ALA A 104 -17.18 -18.33 -17.09
C ALA A 104 -15.93 -17.82 -17.85
N LEU A 105 -16.01 -16.62 -18.45
CA LEU A 105 -14.92 -15.97 -19.18
C LEU A 105 -14.09 -15.01 -18.33
N TRP A 106 -14.19 -15.09 -17.01
CA TRP A 106 -13.50 -14.17 -16.08
C TRP A 106 -11.99 -14.08 -16.29
N TRP A 107 -11.35 -15.14 -16.76
CA TRP A 107 -9.92 -15.20 -17.03
C TRP A 107 -9.46 -14.18 -18.10
N VAL A 108 -10.36 -13.72 -18.99
CA VAL A 108 -10.08 -12.69 -19.99
C VAL A 108 -9.72 -11.35 -19.33
N VAL A 109 -10.17 -11.10 -18.11
CA VAL A 109 -9.85 -9.89 -17.36
C VAL A 109 -8.40 -9.88 -16.85
N LEU A 110 -7.76 -11.03 -16.64
CA LEU A 110 -6.41 -11.11 -16.09
C LEU A 110 -5.36 -10.32 -16.90
N PRO A 111 -5.22 -10.49 -18.23
CA PRO A 111 -4.28 -9.69 -18.99
C PRO A 111 -4.62 -8.20 -18.98
N VAL A 112 -5.91 -7.83 -18.94
CA VAL A 112 -6.33 -6.44 -18.85
C VAL A 112 -5.96 -5.86 -17.47
N ALA A 113 -6.18 -6.59 -16.38
CA ALA A 113 -5.77 -6.19 -15.04
C ALA A 113 -4.25 -6.01 -14.93
N LEU A 114 -3.46 -6.92 -15.53
CA LEU A 114 -2.01 -6.79 -15.61
C LEU A 114 -1.59 -5.50 -16.33
N LEU A 115 -2.12 -5.24 -17.51
CA LEU A 115 -1.83 -4.04 -18.30
C LEU A 115 -2.29 -2.76 -17.58
N THR A 116 -3.43 -2.80 -16.90
CA THR A 116 -3.92 -1.71 -16.05
C THR A 116 -2.94 -1.45 -14.90
N GLY A 117 -2.49 -2.48 -14.20
CA GLY A 117 -1.47 -2.38 -13.17
C GLY A 117 -0.15 -1.82 -13.70
N LEU A 118 0.32 -2.33 -14.85
CA LEU A 118 1.47 -1.79 -15.57
C LEU A 118 1.32 -0.31 -15.94
N SER A 119 0.13 0.20 -16.09
CA SER A 119 -0.17 1.59 -16.45
C SER A 119 -0.38 2.51 -15.25
N HIS A 120 -0.18 2.04 -14.01
CA HIS A 120 -0.41 2.84 -12.79
C HIS A 120 0.42 4.14 -12.77
N PRO A 121 -0.17 5.33 -12.57
CA PRO A 121 0.55 6.61 -12.61
C PRO A 121 1.62 6.72 -11.49
N PRO A 122 2.87 7.11 -11.82
CA PRO A 122 3.96 7.18 -10.84
C PRO A 122 3.91 8.48 -9.98
N VAL A 123 2.74 8.83 -9.44
CA VAL A 123 2.53 10.09 -8.71
C VAL A 123 3.40 10.15 -7.46
N THR A 124 3.51 9.05 -6.71
CA THR A 124 4.32 8.99 -5.49
C THR A 124 5.81 9.15 -5.77
N GLN A 125 6.31 8.49 -6.82
CA GLN A 125 7.71 8.53 -7.21
C GLN A 125 8.10 9.94 -7.66
N VAL A 126 7.28 10.54 -8.54
CA VAL A 126 7.47 11.91 -9.01
C VAL A 126 7.36 12.90 -7.85
N GLY A 127 6.35 12.75 -6.98
CA GLY A 127 6.17 13.61 -5.80
C GLY A 127 7.40 13.62 -4.90
N ARG A 128 7.94 12.45 -4.56
CA ARG A 128 9.14 12.35 -3.72
C ARG A 128 10.41 12.91 -4.39
N ALA A 129 10.52 12.77 -5.71
CA ALA A 129 11.70 13.21 -6.46
C ALA A 129 11.78 14.75 -6.62
N ILE A 130 10.67 15.47 -6.46
CA ILE A 130 10.67 16.95 -6.61
C ILE A 130 11.15 17.69 -5.36
N TRP A 131 10.92 17.16 -4.14
CA TRP A 131 11.25 17.87 -2.90
C TRP A 131 12.72 18.23 -2.75
N PRO A 132 13.69 17.35 -3.06
CA PRO A 132 15.10 17.71 -3.04
C PRO A 132 15.49 18.84 -4.00
N ARG A 133 14.68 19.09 -5.03
CA ARG A 133 14.91 20.16 -6.02
C ARG A 133 14.31 21.50 -5.61
N LEU A 134 13.22 21.47 -4.85
CA LEU A 134 12.45 22.65 -4.46
C LEU A 134 12.89 23.19 -3.10
N SER A 135 13.44 22.33 -2.24
CA SER A 135 13.75 22.71 -0.86
C SER A 135 14.95 21.95 -0.32
N GLY A 136 15.64 22.56 0.68
CA GLY A 136 16.74 21.97 1.42
C GLY A 136 16.46 21.93 2.92
N GLY A 137 17.34 21.25 3.67
CA GLY A 137 17.30 21.21 5.14
C GLY A 137 15.93 20.92 5.74
N ALA A 138 15.54 21.69 6.74
CA ALA A 138 14.31 21.50 7.50
C ALA A 138 13.01 21.60 6.68
N ALA A 139 12.98 22.39 5.60
CA ALA A 139 11.81 22.48 4.73
C ALA A 139 11.58 21.18 3.95
N ARG A 140 12.65 20.51 3.50
CA ARG A 140 12.56 19.21 2.81
C ARG A 140 12.09 18.11 3.76
N GLU A 141 12.61 18.09 4.99
CA GLU A 141 12.17 17.14 6.02
C GLU A 141 10.68 17.32 6.34
N ALA A 142 10.24 18.59 6.48
CA ALA A 142 8.84 18.92 6.67
C ALA A 142 7.97 18.47 5.49
N ALA A 143 8.45 18.62 4.24
CA ALA A 143 7.73 18.15 3.05
C ALA A 143 7.50 16.64 3.08
N PHE A 144 8.52 15.84 3.40
CA PHE A 144 8.36 14.39 3.53
C PHE A 144 7.46 13.99 4.69
N ALA A 145 7.52 14.70 5.83
CA ALA A 145 6.65 14.44 6.97
C ALA A 145 5.18 14.73 6.65
N VAL A 146 4.88 15.86 6.00
CA VAL A 146 3.52 16.20 5.56
C VAL A 146 3.03 15.19 4.52
N GLU A 147 3.86 14.81 3.55
CA GLU A 147 3.50 13.82 2.53
C GLU A 147 3.16 12.47 3.16
N ALA A 148 3.92 12.02 4.16
CA ALA A 148 3.64 10.78 4.89
C ALA A 148 2.30 10.87 5.64
N THR A 149 2.04 11.97 6.35
CA THR A 149 0.76 12.19 7.06
C THR A 149 -0.43 12.22 6.10
N LEU A 150 -0.30 12.91 4.96
CA LEU A 150 -1.35 12.96 3.94
C LEU A 150 -1.58 11.59 3.29
N GLN A 151 -0.53 10.79 3.15
CA GLN A 151 -0.64 9.41 2.67
C GLN A 151 -1.46 8.55 3.64
N GLU A 152 -1.24 8.65 4.96
CA GLU A 152 -2.02 7.93 5.96
C GLU A 152 -3.51 8.34 5.93
N LEU A 153 -3.79 9.64 5.83
CA LEU A 153 -5.16 10.13 5.66
C LEU A 153 -5.84 9.56 4.41
N LEU A 154 -5.08 9.41 3.33
CA LEU A 154 -5.59 8.85 2.09
C LEU A 154 -5.98 7.37 2.25
N PHE A 155 -5.19 6.60 2.99
CA PHE A 155 -5.50 5.19 3.30
C PHE A 155 -6.72 5.04 4.22
N ILE A 156 -7.09 6.08 4.98
CA ILE A 156 -8.32 6.10 5.76
C ILE A 156 -9.52 6.50 4.88
N ILE A 157 -9.41 7.64 4.18
CA ILE A 157 -10.55 8.28 3.51
C ILE A 157 -10.93 7.55 2.21
N ALA A 158 -9.95 7.12 1.40
CA ALA A 158 -10.24 6.60 0.08
C ALA A 158 -10.98 5.25 0.09
N PRO A 159 -10.63 4.25 0.92
CA PRO A 159 -11.42 3.02 1.02
C PRO A 159 -12.83 3.27 1.57
N MET A 160 -12.98 4.16 2.56
CA MET A 160 -14.30 4.55 3.09
C MET A 160 -15.18 5.16 1.99
N ALA A 161 -14.67 6.17 1.28
CA ALA A 161 -15.39 6.81 0.19
C ALA A 161 -15.75 5.80 -0.92
N ALA A 162 -14.82 4.91 -1.27
CA ALA A 162 -15.06 3.88 -2.27
C ALA A 162 -16.14 2.88 -1.84
N ALA A 163 -16.15 2.45 -0.57
CA ALA A 163 -17.19 1.56 -0.06
C ALA A 163 -18.57 2.23 -0.06
N PHE A 164 -18.66 3.51 0.29
CA PHE A 164 -19.90 4.27 0.15
C PHE A 164 -20.35 4.38 -1.32
N LEU A 165 -19.41 4.65 -2.26
CA LEU A 165 -19.74 4.66 -3.69
C LEU A 165 -20.29 3.31 -4.15
N VAL A 166 -19.69 2.20 -3.72
CA VAL A 166 -20.19 0.85 -4.02
C VAL A 166 -21.56 0.63 -3.43
N ALA A 167 -21.78 1.00 -2.16
CA ALA A 167 -23.05 0.79 -1.47
C ALA A 167 -24.22 1.58 -2.11
N PHE A 168 -23.98 2.82 -2.54
CA PHE A 168 -25.05 3.67 -3.08
C PHE A 168 -25.22 3.58 -4.59
N TRP A 169 -24.15 3.33 -5.35
CA TRP A 169 -24.19 3.36 -6.82
C TRP A 169 -23.78 2.03 -7.47
N GLY A 170 -23.28 1.08 -6.69
CA GLY A 170 -22.78 -0.21 -7.17
C GLY A 170 -21.29 -0.19 -7.53
N SER A 171 -20.74 -1.38 -7.74
CA SER A 171 -19.29 -1.57 -7.94
C SER A 171 -18.79 -1.04 -9.29
N ALA A 172 -19.58 -1.17 -10.36
CA ALA A 172 -19.20 -0.69 -11.70
C ALA A 172 -19.12 0.84 -11.78
N PRO A 173 -20.10 1.65 -11.34
CA PRO A 173 -19.95 3.10 -11.24
C PRO A 173 -18.81 3.54 -10.32
N ALA A 174 -18.61 2.86 -9.17
CA ALA A 174 -17.50 3.16 -8.28
C ALA A 174 -16.14 2.97 -8.99
N ALA A 175 -15.97 1.88 -9.77
CA ALA A 175 -14.76 1.65 -10.58
C ALA A 175 -14.54 2.75 -11.64
N LEU A 176 -15.60 3.24 -12.26
CA LEU A 176 -15.53 4.35 -13.23
C LEU A 176 -15.15 5.68 -12.56
N VAL A 177 -15.62 5.95 -11.35
CA VAL A 177 -15.18 7.11 -10.55
C VAL A 177 -13.68 7.02 -10.27
N LEU A 178 -13.15 5.85 -9.89
CA LEU A 178 -11.72 5.68 -9.71
C LEU A 178 -10.94 5.87 -11.02
N ALA A 179 -11.49 5.41 -12.14
CA ALA A 179 -10.93 5.68 -13.47
C ALA A 179 -10.85 7.19 -13.75
N GLY A 180 -11.91 7.94 -13.45
CA GLY A 180 -11.89 9.40 -13.53
C GLY A 180 -10.83 10.04 -12.62
N CYS A 181 -10.73 9.59 -11.37
CA CYS A 181 -9.70 10.07 -10.43
C CYS A 181 -8.28 9.83 -10.94
N SER A 182 -8.02 8.69 -11.62
CA SER A 182 -6.70 8.38 -12.18
C SER A 182 -6.29 9.24 -13.37
N VAL A 183 -7.23 9.95 -13.98
CA VAL A 183 -6.98 10.95 -15.05
C VAL A 183 -6.86 12.34 -14.44
N VAL A 184 -7.90 12.76 -13.69
CA VAL A 184 -8.01 14.13 -13.16
C VAL A 184 -6.87 14.44 -12.18
N GLY A 185 -6.60 13.55 -11.24
CA GLY A 185 -5.58 13.77 -10.22
C GLY A 185 -4.17 13.90 -10.81
N PRO A 186 -3.67 12.95 -11.61
CA PRO A 186 -2.39 13.09 -12.31
C PRO A 186 -2.34 14.28 -13.27
N ALA A 187 -3.46 14.68 -13.91
CA ALA A 187 -3.51 15.87 -14.76
C ALA A 187 -3.33 17.17 -13.93
N LEU A 188 -3.98 17.27 -12.78
CA LEU A 188 -3.80 18.39 -11.86
C LEU A 188 -2.35 18.45 -11.35
N PHE A 189 -1.76 17.30 -11.04
CA PHE A 189 -0.36 17.24 -10.61
C PHE A 189 0.60 17.62 -11.74
N ALA A 190 0.36 17.11 -12.96
CA ALA A 190 1.12 17.54 -14.15
C ALA A 190 1.03 19.04 -14.40
N ALA A 191 -0.16 19.64 -14.28
CA ALA A 191 -0.35 21.07 -14.40
C ALA A 191 0.38 21.86 -13.31
N ALA A 192 0.39 21.38 -12.06
CA ALA A 192 1.14 21.98 -10.97
C ALA A 192 2.66 21.94 -11.21
N LEU A 193 3.18 20.79 -11.72
CA LEU A 193 4.59 20.66 -12.11
C LEU A 193 4.96 21.64 -13.22
N LEU A 194 4.11 21.79 -14.23
CA LEU A 194 4.32 22.72 -15.34
C LEU A 194 4.36 24.18 -14.86
N ARG A 195 3.45 24.56 -13.93
CA ARG A 195 3.43 25.90 -13.33
C ARG A 195 4.65 26.18 -12.45
N ALA A 196 5.16 25.15 -11.78
CA ALA A 196 6.39 25.22 -11.00
C ALA A 196 7.67 25.18 -11.85
N GLY A 197 7.58 25.15 -13.18
CA GLY A 197 8.75 25.09 -14.07
C GLY A 197 9.45 23.73 -14.12
N LEU A 198 8.89 22.69 -13.53
CA LEU A 198 9.47 21.34 -13.42
C LEU A 198 9.15 20.49 -14.67
N ARG A 199 9.63 20.95 -15.84
CA ARG A 199 9.42 20.30 -17.14
C ARG A 199 10.49 19.29 -17.51
N ALA A 200 11.70 19.49 -16.99
CA ALA A 200 12.86 18.66 -17.32
C ALA A 200 12.75 17.24 -16.70
N PRO A 201 13.38 16.24 -17.32
CA PRO A 201 13.50 14.92 -16.73
C PRO A 201 14.04 14.98 -15.30
N LEU A 202 13.57 14.07 -14.45
CA LEU A 202 14.01 13.96 -13.07
C LEU A 202 15.39 13.27 -12.97
N ALA A 203 16.34 13.66 -13.82
CA ALA A 203 17.65 13.03 -13.94
C ALA A 203 18.40 12.92 -12.61
N GLY A 204 18.96 11.74 -12.34
CA GLY A 204 19.84 11.58 -11.19
C GLY A 204 20.07 10.17 -10.67
N ALA A 205 19.76 9.11 -11.40
CA ALA A 205 20.23 7.77 -11.04
C ALA A 205 21.35 7.34 -11.99
N GLY A 206 22.58 7.38 -11.51
CA GLY A 206 23.69 6.70 -12.16
C GLY A 206 23.41 5.19 -12.32
N PRO A 207 24.20 4.45 -13.11
CA PRO A 207 23.98 3.05 -13.38
C PRO A 207 23.89 2.24 -12.08
N VAL A 208 22.76 1.57 -11.88
CA VAL A 208 22.54 0.68 -10.72
C VAL A 208 23.45 -0.54 -10.93
N ALA A 209 24.59 -0.56 -10.22
CA ALA A 209 25.49 -1.70 -10.24
C ALA A 209 24.85 -2.91 -9.52
N GLY A 210 24.66 -3.98 -10.26
CA GLY A 210 24.43 -5.36 -9.82
C GLY A 210 23.51 -5.58 -8.61
N SER A 211 22.19 -5.62 -8.82
CA SER A 211 21.17 -5.91 -7.78
C SER A 211 21.42 -7.20 -6.99
N ALA A 212 22.08 -8.21 -7.58
CA ALA A 212 22.42 -9.46 -6.92
C ALA A 212 23.33 -9.29 -5.68
N ALA A 213 24.11 -8.19 -5.60
CA ALA A 213 24.98 -7.94 -4.47
C ALA A 213 24.23 -7.61 -3.16
N LEU A 214 23.00 -7.06 -3.20
CA LEU A 214 22.18 -6.80 -2.00
C LEU A 214 21.71 -8.09 -1.35
N PHE A 215 21.36 -9.11 -2.12
CA PHE A 215 20.93 -10.40 -1.57
C PHE A 215 22.05 -11.18 -0.89
N ARG A 216 23.32 -10.78 -1.09
CA ARG A 216 24.48 -11.30 -0.35
C ARG A 216 24.69 -10.61 1.00
N VAL A 217 24.04 -9.46 1.24
CA VAL A 217 24.11 -8.78 2.54
C VAL A 217 23.35 -9.62 3.56
N PRO A 218 24.01 -10.03 4.67
CA PRO A 218 23.36 -10.79 5.74
C PRO A 218 22.14 -10.01 6.28
N GLY A 219 20.98 -10.69 6.36
CA GLY A 219 19.73 -10.05 6.83
C GLY A 219 18.86 -9.43 5.73
N PHE A 220 19.36 -9.14 4.52
CA PHE A 220 18.56 -8.50 3.46
C PHE A 220 17.45 -9.42 2.93
N ALA A 221 17.79 -10.65 2.50
CA ALA A 221 16.80 -11.60 1.98
C ALA A 221 15.69 -11.94 2.99
N PRO A 222 15.98 -12.21 4.28
CA PRO A 222 14.94 -12.37 5.29
C PRO A 222 14.08 -11.15 5.54
N MET A 223 14.64 -9.93 5.36
CA MET A 223 13.85 -8.72 5.47
C MET A 223 12.84 -8.63 4.30
N MET A 224 13.23 -9.06 3.10
CA MET A 224 12.32 -9.17 1.96
C MET A 224 11.24 -10.23 2.21
N LEU A 225 11.60 -11.41 2.72
CA LEU A 225 10.63 -12.44 3.09
C LEU A 225 9.67 -11.96 4.18
N PHE A 226 10.17 -11.27 5.19
CA PHE A 226 9.34 -10.63 6.22
C PHE A 226 8.34 -9.66 5.59
N ALA A 227 8.79 -8.81 4.65
CA ALA A 227 7.91 -7.86 3.96
C ALA A 227 6.81 -8.57 3.17
N VAL A 228 7.14 -9.63 2.42
CA VAL A 228 6.16 -10.46 1.70
C VAL A 228 5.11 -11.01 2.66
N LEU A 229 5.54 -11.64 3.75
CA LEU A 229 4.65 -12.35 4.68
C LEU A 229 3.77 -11.38 5.48
N VAL A 230 4.36 -10.35 6.08
CA VAL A 230 3.61 -9.43 6.94
C VAL A 230 2.69 -8.52 6.12
N VAL A 231 3.19 -7.96 5.01
CA VAL A 231 2.34 -7.11 4.16
C VAL A 231 1.29 -7.94 3.45
N GLY A 232 1.62 -9.18 3.02
CA GLY A 232 0.63 -10.12 2.54
C GLY A 232 -0.49 -10.35 3.56
N GLY A 233 -0.14 -10.60 4.83
CA GLY A 233 -1.11 -10.73 5.92
C GLY A 233 -1.96 -9.47 6.14
N LEU A 234 -1.39 -8.27 6.03
CA LEU A 234 -2.13 -7.01 6.13
C LEU A 234 -3.15 -6.85 5.00
N ILE A 235 -2.77 -7.20 3.77
CA ILE A 235 -3.65 -7.06 2.59
C ILE A 235 -4.84 -8.04 2.65
N THR A 236 -4.71 -9.21 3.32
CA THR A 236 -5.86 -10.12 3.49
C THR A 236 -7.00 -9.47 4.25
N VAL A 237 -6.73 -8.50 5.13
CA VAL A 237 -7.76 -7.82 5.93
C VAL A 237 -8.78 -7.11 5.03
N ASP A 238 -8.34 -6.45 3.97
CA ASP A 238 -9.25 -5.77 3.03
C ASP A 238 -10.26 -6.75 2.43
N LEU A 239 -9.79 -7.93 2.00
CA LEU A 239 -10.64 -8.97 1.41
C LEU A 239 -11.62 -9.56 2.44
N VAL A 240 -11.14 -9.79 3.66
CA VAL A 240 -11.96 -10.26 4.79
C VAL A 240 -13.09 -9.28 5.09
N LEU A 241 -12.78 -7.99 5.15
CA LEU A 241 -13.78 -6.94 5.42
C LEU A 241 -14.81 -6.83 4.30
N VAL A 242 -14.38 -6.95 3.03
CA VAL A 242 -15.29 -6.97 1.86
C VAL A 242 -16.22 -8.19 1.95
N GLY A 243 -15.68 -9.39 2.19
CA GLY A 243 -16.47 -10.61 2.28
C GLY A 243 -17.50 -10.55 3.39
N TRP A 244 -17.08 -10.20 4.59
CA TRP A 244 -17.98 -10.11 5.74
C TRP A 244 -19.05 -9.01 5.60
N ALA A 245 -18.68 -7.83 5.11
CA ALA A 245 -19.64 -6.74 4.85
C ALA A 245 -20.71 -7.12 3.82
N ARG A 246 -20.30 -7.88 2.79
CA ARG A 246 -21.21 -8.37 1.75
C ARG A 246 -22.18 -9.44 2.31
N GLU A 247 -21.69 -10.39 3.07
CA GLU A 247 -22.54 -11.41 3.73
C GLU A 247 -23.61 -10.78 4.64
N ARG A 248 -23.31 -9.62 5.23
CA ARG A 248 -24.25 -8.84 6.04
C ARG A 248 -25.20 -7.96 5.23
N GLY A 249 -25.00 -7.82 3.92
CA GLY A 249 -25.76 -6.88 3.08
C GLY A 249 -25.46 -5.40 3.35
N THR A 250 -24.30 -5.09 3.94
CA THR A 250 -23.87 -3.73 4.31
C THR A 250 -22.48 -3.41 3.75
N PRO A 251 -22.33 -3.25 2.41
CA PRO A 251 -21.03 -3.06 1.74
C PRO A 251 -20.21 -1.88 2.28
N GLU A 252 -20.89 -0.81 2.75
CA GLU A 252 -20.27 0.38 3.35
C GLU A 252 -19.47 0.05 4.62
N LEU A 253 -19.82 -1.03 5.30
CA LEU A 253 -19.13 -1.48 6.51
C LEU A 253 -17.65 -1.86 6.21
N ALA A 254 -17.36 -2.38 5.02
CA ALA A 254 -15.99 -2.72 4.62
C ALA A 254 -15.07 -1.49 4.68
N GLY A 255 -15.52 -0.38 4.08
CA GLY A 255 -14.74 0.86 4.08
C GLY A 255 -14.63 1.52 5.46
N LEU A 256 -15.71 1.49 6.25
CA LEU A 256 -15.69 2.02 7.63
C LEU A 256 -14.66 1.26 8.47
N LEU A 257 -14.66 -0.07 8.40
CA LEU A 257 -13.74 -0.91 9.16
C LEU A 257 -12.30 -0.79 8.66
N ALA A 258 -12.08 -0.67 7.34
CA ALA A 258 -10.77 -0.36 6.78
C ALA A 258 -10.26 1.01 7.27
N GLY A 259 -11.14 2.01 7.39
CA GLY A 259 -10.83 3.30 7.99
C GLY A 259 -10.45 3.20 9.47
N VAL A 260 -11.18 2.40 10.26
CA VAL A 260 -10.87 2.14 11.68
C VAL A 260 -9.51 1.44 11.82
N TRP A 261 -9.21 0.47 10.96
CA TRP A 261 -7.92 -0.22 10.90
C TRP A 261 -6.76 0.75 10.62
N ALA A 262 -6.93 1.62 9.61
CA ALA A 262 -5.94 2.64 9.27
C ALA A 262 -5.79 3.71 10.35
N LEU A 263 -6.89 4.09 11.04
CA LEU A 263 -6.86 4.98 12.21
C LEU A 263 -6.03 4.36 13.34
N GLY A 264 -6.20 3.06 13.61
CA GLY A 264 -5.36 2.34 14.57
C GLY A 264 -3.88 2.46 14.21
N SER A 265 -3.52 2.22 12.94
CA SER A 265 -2.14 2.35 12.43
C SER A 265 -1.59 3.76 12.64
N LEU A 266 -2.35 4.78 12.31
CA LEU A 266 -1.99 6.18 12.51
C LEU A 266 -1.71 6.50 14.00
N LEU A 267 -2.63 6.12 14.90
CA LEU A 267 -2.48 6.32 16.32
C LEU A 267 -1.24 5.61 16.87
N GLY A 268 -1.02 4.36 16.46
CA GLY A 268 0.17 3.59 16.84
C GLY A 268 1.47 4.23 16.34
N GLY A 269 1.49 4.74 15.12
CA GLY A 269 2.62 5.48 14.56
C GLY A 269 2.95 6.74 15.37
N LEU A 270 1.94 7.54 15.72
CA LEU A 270 2.10 8.75 16.50
C LEU A 270 2.59 8.46 17.93
N LEU A 271 1.99 7.47 18.62
CA LEU A 271 2.35 7.09 19.98
C LEU A 271 3.81 6.57 20.04
N VAL A 272 4.20 5.70 19.15
CA VAL A 272 5.52 5.08 19.17
C VAL A 272 6.59 5.99 18.56
N GLY A 273 6.24 6.83 17.58
CA GLY A 273 7.14 7.85 17.01
C GLY A 273 7.65 8.88 18.01
N GLY A 274 6.86 9.14 19.07
CA GLY A 274 7.25 10.01 20.20
C GLY A 274 8.14 9.32 21.25
N LEU A 275 8.26 7.99 21.23
CA LEU A 275 9.04 7.23 22.21
C LEU A 275 10.50 7.11 21.78
N ARG A 276 11.42 7.62 22.63
CA ARG A 276 12.86 7.44 22.44
C ARG A 276 13.29 6.03 22.83
N GLY A 277 13.96 5.31 21.93
CA GLY A 277 14.52 3.99 22.23
C GLY A 277 14.79 3.16 20.98
N PRO A 278 15.61 2.10 21.08
CA PRO A 278 15.93 1.24 19.95
C PRO A 278 14.67 0.56 19.41
N SER A 279 14.53 0.53 18.07
CA SER A 279 13.41 -0.13 17.41
C SER A 279 13.53 -1.64 17.55
N ARG A 280 12.79 -2.23 18.49
CA ARG A 280 12.75 -3.70 18.69
C ARG A 280 11.82 -4.32 17.62
N LEU A 281 12.33 -4.52 16.40
CA LEU A 281 11.56 -5.03 15.26
C LEU A 281 10.82 -6.33 15.61
N GLY A 282 11.48 -7.30 16.25
CA GLY A 282 10.85 -8.57 16.61
C GLY A 282 9.61 -8.40 17.51
N ARG A 283 9.70 -7.54 18.54
CA ARG A 283 8.55 -7.26 19.42
C ARG A 283 7.39 -6.58 18.67
N ARG A 284 7.71 -5.61 17.79
CA ARG A 284 6.70 -4.91 17.00
C ARG A 284 6.03 -5.84 15.99
N ALA A 285 6.83 -6.69 15.33
CA ALA A 285 6.32 -7.71 14.42
C ALA A 285 5.41 -8.72 15.15
N ALA A 286 5.76 -9.16 16.35
CA ALA A 286 4.93 -10.05 17.15
C ALA A 286 3.61 -9.38 17.56
N LEU A 287 3.62 -8.09 17.92
CA LEU A 287 2.39 -7.33 18.23
C LEU A 287 1.50 -7.17 16.99
N ALA A 288 2.08 -6.88 15.82
CA ALA A 288 1.32 -6.81 14.57
C ALA A 288 0.70 -8.16 14.19
N ALA A 289 1.46 -9.25 14.34
CA ALA A 289 0.97 -10.60 14.12
C ALA A 289 -0.16 -10.97 15.10
N ALA A 290 -0.02 -10.63 16.38
CA ALA A 290 -1.08 -10.84 17.38
C ALA A 290 -2.35 -10.05 17.05
N GLY A 291 -2.22 -8.79 16.58
CA GLY A 291 -3.35 -8.00 16.12
C GLY A 291 -4.09 -8.63 14.94
N LEU A 292 -3.36 -9.18 13.96
CA LEU A 292 -3.95 -9.88 12.83
C LEU A 292 -4.62 -11.20 13.23
N VAL A 293 -3.98 -11.99 14.09
CA VAL A 293 -4.56 -13.24 14.62
C VAL A 293 -5.86 -12.97 15.39
N ALA A 294 -5.93 -11.87 16.13
CA ALA A 294 -7.10 -11.50 16.93
C ALA A 294 -8.36 -11.19 16.10
N ILE A 295 -8.24 -11.02 14.78
CA ILE A 295 -9.39 -10.74 13.90
C ILE A 295 -10.22 -12.03 13.67
N ALA A 296 -9.59 -13.18 13.52
CA ALA A 296 -10.28 -14.42 13.19
C ALA A 296 -11.35 -14.84 14.22
N PRO A 297 -11.12 -14.83 15.55
CA PRO A 297 -12.11 -15.28 16.54
C PRO A 297 -13.33 -14.37 16.68
N VAL A 298 -13.33 -13.16 16.10
CA VAL A 298 -14.47 -12.22 16.17
C VAL A 298 -15.29 -12.18 14.88
N LEU A 299 -14.99 -13.08 13.93
CA LEU A 299 -15.66 -13.18 12.63
C LEU A 299 -16.38 -14.53 12.45
N PRO A 300 -17.41 -14.58 11.57
CA PRO A 300 -18.07 -15.84 11.24
C PRO A 300 -17.11 -16.84 10.54
N PRO A 301 -17.29 -18.14 10.73
CA PRO A 301 -18.31 -18.80 11.55
C PRO A 301 -17.95 -18.94 13.03
N VAL A 302 -16.78 -18.40 13.49
CA VAL A 302 -16.34 -18.55 14.90
C VAL A 302 -17.20 -17.72 15.84
N ALA A 303 -17.49 -16.47 15.45
CA ALA A 303 -18.45 -15.61 16.15
C ALA A 303 -19.67 -15.38 15.25
N ASP A 304 -20.83 -15.94 15.64
CA ASP A 304 -22.09 -15.76 14.92
C ASP A 304 -23.24 -15.52 15.90
N PRO A 305 -23.91 -14.34 15.86
CA PRO A 305 -23.63 -13.20 14.98
C PRO A 305 -22.40 -12.39 15.43
N ALA A 306 -21.51 -12.08 14.47
CA ALA A 306 -20.36 -11.22 14.74
C ALA A 306 -20.80 -9.76 14.94
N SER A 307 -20.28 -9.11 16.01
CA SER A 307 -20.57 -7.72 16.34
C SER A 307 -19.67 -6.77 15.56
N PRO A 308 -20.19 -5.83 14.73
CA PRO A 308 -19.38 -4.83 14.04
C PRO A 308 -18.52 -3.98 14.98
N TRP A 309 -19.04 -3.67 16.16
CA TRP A 309 -18.32 -2.88 17.16
C TRP A 309 -17.12 -3.62 17.76
N LEU A 310 -17.29 -4.94 17.98
CA LEU A 310 -16.21 -5.78 18.48
C LEU A 310 -15.10 -5.93 17.40
N VAL A 311 -15.50 -6.17 16.15
CA VAL A 311 -14.55 -6.21 15.02
C VAL A 311 -13.82 -4.87 14.87
N ALA A 312 -14.54 -3.74 14.94
CA ALA A 312 -13.95 -2.42 14.90
C ALA A 312 -12.94 -2.19 16.05
N ALA A 313 -13.26 -2.60 17.28
CA ALA A 313 -12.36 -2.49 18.43
C ALA A 313 -11.08 -3.33 18.23
N VAL A 314 -11.21 -4.58 17.75
CA VAL A 314 -10.07 -5.45 17.45
C VAL A 314 -9.21 -4.87 16.34
N LEU A 315 -9.81 -4.34 15.28
CA LEU A 315 -9.09 -3.67 14.18
C LEU A 315 -8.37 -2.41 14.66
N LEU A 316 -9.03 -1.57 15.47
CA LEU A 316 -8.41 -0.37 16.01
C LEU A 316 -7.17 -0.71 16.86
N VAL A 317 -7.32 -1.64 17.79
CA VAL A 317 -6.22 -2.06 18.69
C VAL A 317 -5.11 -2.78 17.90
N GLY A 318 -5.46 -3.76 17.08
CA GLY A 318 -4.50 -4.50 16.24
C GLY A 318 -3.78 -3.60 15.25
N GLY A 319 -4.48 -2.62 14.69
CA GLY A 319 -3.93 -1.60 13.79
C GLY A 319 -2.78 -0.80 14.40
N THR A 320 -2.80 -0.54 15.72
CA THR A 320 -1.76 0.27 16.38
C THR A 320 -0.34 -0.29 16.27
N ALA A 321 -0.19 -1.57 15.96
CA ALA A 321 1.13 -2.20 15.77
C ALA A 321 1.68 -2.06 14.35
N ILE A 322 0.88 -1.66 13.34
CA ILE A 322 1.25 -1.68 11.91
C ILE A 322 2.32 -0.63 11.61
N ALA A 323 1.99 0.67 11.74
CA ALA A 323 2.93 1.75 11.40
C ALA A 323 4.25 1.66 12.18
N PRO A 324 4.25 1.37 13.51
CA PRO A 324 5.50 1.12 14.24
C PRO A 324 6.33 -0.05 13.70
N THR A 325 5.67 -1.12 13.21
CA THR A 325 6.37 -2.27 12.61
C THR A 325 7.00 -1.89 11.28
N LEU A 326 6.25 -1.24 10.38
CA LEU A 326 6.77 -0.78 9.09
C LEU A 326 7.89 0.25 9.25
N ALA A 327 7.78 1.16 10.22
CA ALA A 327 8.85 2.10 10.55
C ALA A 327 10.12 1.38 11.03
N ALA A 328 9.98 0.34 11.87
CA ALA A 328 11.12 -0.46 12.33
C ALA A 328 11.78 -1.25 11.18
N VAL A 329 10.99 -1.76 10.24
CA VAL A 329 11.49 -2.40 9.01
C VAL A 329 12.32 -1.42 8.20
N ASN A 330 11.78 -0.22 7.95
CA ASN A 330 12.48 0.81 7.18
C ASN A 330 13.80 1.22 7.83
N GLY A 331 13.79 1.42 9.16
CA GLY A 331 15.00 1.72 9.92
C GLY A 331 16.04 0.59 9.87
N ARG A 332 15.60 -0.66 10.02
CA ARG A 332 16.50 -1.83 9.93
C ARG A 332 17.06 -1.97 8.51
N LEU A 333 16.24 -1.81 7.48
CA LEU A 333 16.66 -1.87 6.08
C LEU A 333 17.70 -0.81 5.76
N ALA A 334 17.50 0.43 6.21
CA ALA A 334 18.47 1.52 6.05
C ALA A 334 19.80 1.20 6.75
N GLY A 335 19.77 0.56 7.93
CA GLY A 335 20.98 0.15 8.64
C GLY A 335 21.72 -1.06 8.05
N LEU A 336 21.05 -1.88 7.21
CA LEU A 336 21.66 -3.06 6.59
C LEU A 336 22.52 -2.74 5.36
N VAL A 337 22.30 -1.60 4.71
CA VAL A 337 22.94 -1.27 3.44
C VAL A 337 23.58 0.10 3.46
N PRO A 338 24.68 0.32 2.73
CA PRO A 338 25.30 1.63 2.61
C PRO A 338 24.33 2.67 2.03
N GLN A 339 24.46 3.93 2.46
CA GLN A 339 23.56 5.00 2.04
C GLN A 339 23.42 5.14 0.52
N ALA A 340 24.51 4.92 -0.22
CA ALA A 340 24.51 4.94 -1.69
C ALA A 340 23.59 3.89 -2.35
N ARG A 341 23.15 2.89 -1.60
CA ARG A 341 22.29 1.79 -2.10
C ARG A 341 20.90 1.78 -1.46
N HIS A 342 20.55 2.77 -0.65
CA HIS A 342 19.24 2.85 0.00
C HIS A 342 18.08 2.81 -1.00
N ASN A 343 18.17 3.59 -2.10
CA ASN A 343 17.09 3.62 -3.10
C ASN A 343 16.84 2.25 -3.74
N GLU A 344 17.91 1.50 -4.03
CA GLU A 344 17.82 0.14 -4.55
C GLU A 344 17.19 -0.81 -3.50
N ALA A 345 17.63 -0.75 -2.25
CA ALA A 345 17.12 -1.58 -1.17
C ALA A 345 15.63 -1.32 -0.90
N PHE A 346 15.21 -0.06 -0.86
CA PHE A 346 13.80 0.31 -0.74
C PHE A 346 12.98 -0.05 -1.98
N GLY A 347 13.60 -0.05 -3.17
CA GLY A 347 12.97 -0.56 -4.39
C GLY A 347 12.64 -2.06 -4.28
N TRP A 348 13.58 -2.86 -3.82
CA TRP A 348 13.36 -4.28 -3.55
C TRP A 348 12.32 -4.52 -2.46
N TYR A 349 12.34 -3.71 -1.40
CA TYR A 349 11.32 -3.76 -0.36
C TYR A 349 9.92 -3.50 -0.91
N ALA A 350 9.77 -2.48 -1.76
CA ALA A 350 8.49 -2.19 -2.42
C ALA A 350 8.04 -3.36 -3.32
N SER A 351 8.96 -3.97 -4.08
CA SER A 351 8.63 -5.17 -4.88
C SER A 351 8.22 -6.36 -4.01
N ALA A 352 8.89 -6.57 -2.87
CA ALA A 352 8.53 -7.63 -1.92
C ALA A 352 7.14 -7.41 -1.32
N THR A 353 6.78 -6.16 -0.95
CA THR A 353 5.42 -5.86 -0.45
C THR A 353 4.35 -6.11 -1.50
N MET A 354 4.61 -5.75 -2.77
CA MET A 354 3.69 -6.03 -3.87
C MET A 354 3.51 -7.53 -4.12
N LEU A 355 4.61 -8.29 -4.06
CA LEU A 355 4.57 -9.77 -4.16
C LEU A 355 3.74 -10.37 -3.02
N GLY A 356 3.88 -9.84 -1.80
CA GLY A 356 3.07 -10.25 -0.65
C GLY A 356 1.58 -10.14 -0.92
N GLY A 357 1.13 -8.99 -1.43
CA GLY A 357 -0.26 -8.76 -1.81
C GLY A 357 -0.72 -9.66 -2.96
N ALA A 358 0.10 -9.80 -3.99
CA ALA A 358 -0.23 -10.62 -5.17
C ALA A 358 -0.45 -12.10 -4.82
N VAL A 359 0.31 -12.63 -3.85
CA VAL A 359 0.17 -14.02 -3.39
C VAL A 359 -0.92 -14.17 -2.35
N ALA A 360 -1.01 -13.23 -1.41
CA ALA A 360 -1.96 -13.33 -0.30
C ALA A 360 -3.42 -13.12 -0.73
N SER A 361 -3.69 -12.23 -1.70
CA SER A 361 -5.05 -11.94 -2.15
C SER A 361 -5.80 -13.17 -2.69
N PRO A 362 -5.26 -13.97 -3.63
CA PRO A 362 -5.96 -15.17 -4.10
C PRO A 362 -6.08 -16.25 -3.01
N LEU A 363 -5.08 -16.40 -2.13
CA LEU A 363 -5.14 -17.34 -1.01
C LEU A 363 -6.23 -16.94 0.00
N ALA A 364 -6.34 -15.65 0.31
CA ALA A 364 -7.39 -15.13 1.18
C ALA A 364 -8.78 -15.30 0.54
N GLY A 365 -8.91 -15.06 -0.78
CA GLY A 365 -10.13 -15.29 -1.52
C GLY A 365 -10.55 -16.75 -1.49
N TRP A 366 -9.63 -17.68 -1.71
CA TRP A 366 -9.89 -19.12 -1.61
C TRP A 366 -10.34 -19.54 -0.21
N ALA A 367 -9.68 -19.03 0.84
CA ALA A 367 -10.06 -19.31 2.22
C ALA A 367 -11.45 -18.73 2.55
N LEU A 368 -11.78 -17.55 2.01
CA LEU A 368 -13.06 -16.88 2.18
C LEU A 368 -14.18 -17.65 1.51
N ASP A 369 -14.00 -18.08 0.24
CA ASP A 369 -14.99 -18.88 -0.49
C ASP A 369 -15.22 -20.26 0.15
N GLY A 370 -14.18 -20.90 0.70
CA GLY A 370 -14.23 -22.26 1.23
C GLY A 370 -14.66 -22.35 2.70
N ALA A 371 -14.30 -21.40 3.54
CA ALA A 371 -14.47 -21.50 4.99
C ALA A 371 -14.82 -20.15 5.67
N GLY A 372 -15.12 -19.12 4.90
CA GLY A 372 -15.63 -17.83 5.37
C GLY A 372 -14.61 -16.86 5.93
N PRO A 373 -15.08 -15.71 6.46
CA PRO A 373 -14.23 -14.59 6.86
C PRO A 373 -13.18 -14.92 7.92
N ALA A 374 -13.52 -15.74 8.92
CA ALA A 374 -12.58 -16.16 9.98
C ALA A 374 -11.39 -16.94 9.42
N ALA A 375 -11.61 -17.83 8.43
CA ALA A 375 -10.54 -18.62 7.82
C ALA A 375 -9.58 -17.74 7.02
N ALA A 376 -10.09 -16.78 6.25
CA ALA A 376 -9.29 -15.82 5.54
C ALA A 376 -8.47 -14.92 6.50
N ALA A 377 -9.08 -14.47 7.62
CA ALA A 377 -8.39 -13.73 8.67
C ALA A 377 -7.30 -14.58 9.36
N ALA A 378 -7.57 -15.86 9.63
CA ALA A 378 -6.58 -16.78 10.20
C ALA A 378 -5.38 -17.00 9.26
N LEU A 379 -5.62 -17.08 7.94
CA LEU A 379 -4.56 -17.15 6.94
C LEU A 379 -3.67 -15.88 7.00
N GLY A 380 -4.27 -14.69 7.02
CA GLY A 380 -3.53 -13.43 7.15
C GLY A 380 -2.72 -13.35 8.44
N GLY A 381 -3.34 -13.75 9.57
CA GLY A 381 -2.67 -13.86 10.86
C GLY A 381 -1.50 -14.86 10.83
N GLY A 382 -1.69 -16.02 10.19
CA GLY A 382 -0.65 -17.05 10.02
C GLY A 382 0.57 -16.56 9.22
N LEU A 383 0.32 -15.83 8.11
CA LEU A 383 1.38 -15.20 7.34
C LEU A 383 2.19 -14.22 8.21
N ALA A 384 1.51 -13.36 8.99
CA ALA A 384 2.16 -12.40 9.86
C ALA A 384 2.96 -13.08 10.99
N VAL A 385 2.45 -14.17 11.56
CA VAL A 385 3.17 -14.98 12.56
C VAL A 385 4.43 -15.58 11.96
N LEU A 386 4.35 -16.18 10.77
CA LEU A 386 5.53 -16.70 10.06
C LEU A 386 6.58 -15.61 9.83
N GLY A 387 6.16 -14.42 9.40
CA GLY A 387 7.04 -13.26 9.27
C GLY A 387 7.70 -12.86 10.60
N ALA A 388 6.93 -12.77 11.67
CA ALA A 388 7.46 -12.45 13.00
C ALA A 388 8.47 -13.50 13.50
N VAL A 389 8.19 -14.78 13.31
CA VAL A 389 9.10 -15.90 13.66
C VAL A 389 10.42 -15.81 12.89
N CYS A 390 10.38 -15.48 11.58
CA CYS A 390 11.60 -15.31 10.78
C CYS A 390 12.53 -14.24 11.36
N VAL A 391 11.97 -13.14 11.87
CA VAL A 391 12.77 -12.06 12.49
C VAL A 391 13.22 -12.42 13.91
N LEU A 392 12.32 -12.98 14.72
CA LEU A 392 12.63 -13.38 16.10
C LEU A 392 13.70 -14.46 16.16
N HIS A 393 13.62 -15.47 15.29
CA HIS A 393 14.61 -16.57 15.27
C HIS A 393 16.03 -16.08 15.03
N ARG A 394 16.21 -15.04 14.20
CA ARG A 394 17.53 -14.42 13.97
C ARG A 394 17.99 -13.53 15.12
N ALA A 395 17.07 -12.80 15.76
CA ALA A 395 17.40 -12.05 16.97
C ALA A 395 17.86 -12.97 18.13
N LEU A 396 17.28 -14.18 18.21
CA LEU A 396 17.66 -15.19 19.20
C LEU A 396 19.00 -15.88 18.90
N ARG A 397 19.46 -15.90 17.65
CA ARG A 397 20.76 -16.50 17.26
C ARG A 397 21.96 -15.57 17.43
N GLY A 398 21.83 -14.41 18.06
CA GLY A 398 22.95 -13.57 18.47
C GLY A 398 23.71 -12.90 17.32
N GLU A 399 23.07 -12.64 16.15
CA GLU A 399 23.65 -11.72 15.18
C GLU A 399 23.76 -10.34 15.84
N PRO A 400 24.97 -9.71 15.87
CA PRO A 400 25.16 -8.44 16.58
C PRO A 400 24.19 -7.41 16.04
N ASP A 401 23.50 -6.75 16.96
CA ASP A 401 22.71 -5.55 16.64
C ASP A 401 23.74 -4.51 16.18
N ALA A 402 23.82 -4.25 14.88
CA ALA A 402 24.79 -3.33 14.27
C ALA A 402 24.75 -1.90 14.87
N THR A 403 23.82 -1.67 15.79
CA THR A 403 23.70 -0.45 16.60
C THR A 403 24.60 -0.45 17.84
N ARG A 404 25.27 -1.57 18.20
CA ARG A 404 26.17 -1.62 19.36
C ARG A 404 27.63 -1.20 19.07
N GLU A 405 28.03 -1.23 17.80
CA GLU A 405 29.42 -0.85 17.42
C GLU A 405 29.60 0.67 17.15
N ALA A 406 28.51 1.45 17.12
CA ALA A 406 28.59 2.92 16.92
C ALA A 406 28.73 3.72 18.24
N VAL A 407 28.91 3.04 19.40
CA VAL A 407 29.08 3.70 20.71
C VAL A 407 30.30 3.08 21.41
N LEU A 408 31.46 3.22 20.79
CA LEU A 408 32.74 3.19 21.50
C LEU A 408 33.58 4.37 21.03
N PRO A 409 34.23 5.05 21.97
CA PRO A 409 34.78 6.40 21.82
C PRO A 409 35.92 6.50 20.85
#